data_963dd834bb4136f12adf6f83c288aaa5
#
_entry.id   963dd834bb4136f12adf6f83c288aaa5
#
_cell.length_a   1.000
_cell.length_b   1.000
_cell.length_c   1.000
_cell.angle_alpha   90.00
_cell.angle_beta   90.00
_cell.angle_gamma   90.00
#
_symmetry.space_group_name_H-M   'P 1'
#
loop_
_entity.id
_entity.type
_entity.pdbx_description
1 polymer ?
#
loop_
_entity_poly.entity_id
_entity_poly.type
_entity_poly.pdbx_seq_one_letter_code
_entity_poly.pdbx_strand_id
1 'polypeptide(L)'
;MIENLRYYIFDPTGNITALVESEVAIADQPAVASCIMEQHPDVEQVGFVTYADDAATAGVPVSLRMAGGEFCGNATMCAAALFAIRSGLQGGAVPVRVSGATAPLEVLLEQQAAGTFSAAVTMPPALGIEELKLADGMLPGSDSLDLPIVRMEGISHIIIEPDSGFFGLKDDPVLAETLLRSWCGVLGAECLGMMFLGEGAGLRPMTPLVYVPGADTMFWENSCASGSAAAGMYLAAKAGSPVDVTFDEPAGRLRAESDPATGKTVLHGSVILRLN
;
A
#
# COMPACT_ATOMS: atom_id res chain seq x y z
N MET A 1 1.67 -27.62 4.30
CA MET A 1 0.54 -26.73 4.61
C MET A 1 -0.03 -26.05 3.36
N ILE A 2 0.76 -25.70 2.33
CA ILE A 2 0.31 -24.98 1.13
C ILE A 2 0.14 -25.85 -0.13
N GLU A 3 0.42 -27.15 -0.09
CA GLU A 3 0.36 -28.08 -1.25
C GLU A 3 -1.03 -28.15 -1.96
N ASN A 4 -2.09 -27.69 -1.27
CA ASN A 4 -3.45 -27.69 -1.83
C ASN A 4 -4.08 -26.29 -1.90
N LEU A 5 -3.31 -25.23 -1.65
CA LEU A 5 -3.83 -23.87 -1.72
C LEU A 5 -3.85 -23.40 -3.16
N ARG A 6 -4.98 -22.78 -3.55
CA ARG A 6 -5.08 -22.07 -4.81
C ARG A 6 -4.75 -20.60 -4.55
N TYR A 7 -3.68 -20.11 -5.14
CA TYR A 7 -3.27 -18.72 -5.10
C TYR A 7 -2.67 -18.28 -6.43
N TYR A 8 -2.62 -16.98 -6.63
CA TYR A 8 -2.12 -16.34 -7.83
C TYR A 8 -1.11 -15.27 -7.44
N ILE A 9 -0.05 -15.11 -8.22
CA ILE A 9 0.97 -14.09 -8.00
C ILE A 9 0.77 -13.00 -9.03
N PHE A 10 0.70 -11.77 -8.55
CA PHE A 10 0.58 -10.56 -9.35
C PHE A 10 1.80 -9.67 -9.17
N ASP A 11 2.08 -8.88 -10.19
CA ASP A 11 3.02 -7.78 -10.15
C ASP A 11 2.25 -6.46 -10.29
N PRO A 12 1.87 -5.82 -9.18
CA PRO A 12 1.28 -4.49 -9.18
C PRO A 12 2.38 -3.44 -9.12
N THR A 13 2.97 -3.09 -10.28
CA THR A 13 4.00 -2.05 -10.36
C THR A 13 5.24 -2.35 -9.49
N GLY A 14 5.62 -3.63 -9.38
CA GLY A 14 6.84 -4.08 -8.67
C GLY A 14 6.63 -4.59 -7.24
N ASN A 15 5.51 -4.34 -6.58
CA ASN A 15 5.19 -4.84 -5.23
C ASN A 15 4.52 -6.22 -5.32
N ILE A 16 5.32 -7.27 -5.47
CA ILE A 16 4.82 -8.61 -5.80
C ILE A 16 3.87 -9.12 -4.74
N THR A 17 2.65 -9.44 -5.17
CA THR A 17 1.53 -9.77 -4.28
C THR A 17 0.98 -11.16 -4.62
N ALA A 18 0.89 -12.03 -3.62
CA ALA A 18 0.17 -13.29 -3.73
C ALA A 18 -1.27 -13.14 -3.21
N LEU A 19 -2.25 -13.59 -4.00
CA LEU A 19 -3.67 -13.62 -3.63
C LEU A 19 -4.14 -15.06 -3.48
N VAL A 20 -4.53 -15.43 -2.26
CA VAL A 20 -5.03 -16.76 -1.89
C VAL A 20 -6.53 -16.80 -2.04
N GLU A 21 -7.05 -17.72 -2.87
CA GLU A 21 -8.49 -17.96 -3.05
C GLU A 21 -9.02 -19.11 -2.19
N SER A 22 -8.13 -19.99 -1.73
CA SER A 22 -8.54 -21.07 -0.82
C SER A 22 -9.00 -20.50 0.50
N GLU A 23 -10.05 -21.08 1.07
CA GLU A 23 -10.51 -20.71 2.40
C GLU A 23 -9.44 -21.00 3.45
N VAL A 24 -9.04 -19.98 4.20
CA VAL A 24 -8.07 -20.06 5.30
C VAL A 24 -8.63 -19.31 6.50
N ALA A 25 -8.68 -19.99 7.65
CA ALA A 25 -9.12 -19.35 8.89
C ALA A 25 -8.24 -18.12 9.20
N ILE A 26 -8.84 -17.02 9.66
CA ILE A 26 -8.13 -15.75 9.92
C ILE A 26 -6.89 -15.96 10.81
N ALA A 27 -7.01 -16.81 11.82
CA ALA A 27 -5.92 -17.11 12.73
C ALA A 27 -4.71 -17.80 12.06
N ASP A 28 -4.93 -18.50 10.94
CA ASP A 28 -3.90 -19.25 10.22
C ASP A 28 -3.30 -18.42 9.04
N GLN A 29 -3.93 -17.30 8.67
CA GLN A 29 -3.52 -16.48 7.53
C GLN A 29 -2.07 -15.98 7.63
N PRO A 30 -1.57 -15.49 8.77
CA PRO A 30 -0.17 -15.06 8.88
C PRO A 30 0.82 -16.22 8.63
N ALA A 31 0.55 -17.41 9.15
CA ALA A 31 1.41 -18.58 8.94
C ALA A 31 1.41 -19.05 7.48
N VAL A 32 0.25 -19.03 6.82
CA VAL A 32 0.13 -19.33 5.38
C VAL A 32 0.89 -18.28 4.56
N ALA A 33 0.77 -17.01 4.90
CA ALA A 33 1.50 -15.94 4.23
C ALA A 33 3.02 -16.13 4.33
N SER A 34 3.54 -16.42 5.53
CA SER A 34 4.96 -16.71 5.73
C SER A 34 5.43 -17.89 4.87
N CYS A 35 4.66 -18.99 4.81
CA CYS A 35 4.99 -20.14 3.97
C CYS A 35 5.01 -19.81 2.47
N ILE A 36 4.11 -18.92 1.98
CA ILE A 36 4.12 -18.48 0.59
C ILE A 36 5.34 -17.62 0.31
N MET A 37 5.67 -16.66 1.18
CA MET A 37 6.84 -15.81 1.03
C MET A 37 8.17 -16.58 1.12
N GLU A 38 8.24 -17.64 1.92
CA GLU A 38 9.40 -18.55 1.94
C GLU A 38 9.59 -19.30 0.62
N GLN A 39 8.50 -19.66 -0.07
CA GLN A 39 8.56 -20.34 -1.37
C GLN A 39 8.77 -19.38 -2.54
N HIS A 40 8.34 -18.15 -2.39
CA HIS A 40 8.43 -17.07 -3.37
C HIS A 40 9.09 -15.85 -2.71
N PRO A 41 10.44 -15.82 -2.60
CA PRO A 41 11.15 -14.77 -1.86
C PRO A 41 11.01 -13.35 -2.44
N ASP A 42 10.48 -13.24 -3.65
CA ASP A 42 10.14 -11.97 -4.30
C ASP A 42 8.73 -11.47 -3.95
N VAL A 43 7.90 -12.28 -3.29
CA VAL A 43 6.58 -11.87 -2.81
C VAL A 43 6.73 -11.04 -1.54
N GLU A 44 6.25 -9.80 -1.59
CA GLU A 44 6.30 -8.84 -0.49
C GLU A 44 5.02 -8.85 0.36
N GLN A 45 3.89 -9.28 -0.23
CA GLN A 45 2.58 -9.21 0.40
C GLN A 45 1.70 -10.41 0.05
N VAL A 46 0.87 -10.81 1.01
CA VAL A 46 -0.11 -11.89 0.82
C VAL A 46 -1.49 -11.42 1.27
N GLY A 47 -2.47 -11.57 0.38
CA GLY A 47 -3.87 -11.30 0.64
C GLY A 47 -4.75 -12.52 0.43
N PHE A 48 -5.89 -12.56 1.13
CA PHE A 48 -6.88 -13.62 1.07
C PHE A 48 -8.16 -13.06 0.46
N VAL A 49 -8.59 -13.65 -0.66
CA VAL A 49 -9.69 -13.15 -1.46
C VAL A 49 -10.91 -14.04 -1.27
N THR A 50 -12.06 -13.41 -1.06
CA THR A 50 -13.36 -14.08 -1.07
C THR A 50 -14.29 -13.37 -2.04
N TYR A 51 -15.19 -14.13 -2.64
CA TYR A 51 -16.17 -13.60 -3.59
C TYR A 51 -17.56 -13.64 -2.97
N ALA A 52 -18.37 -12.64 -3.30
CA ALA A 52 -19.73 -12.62 -2.87
C ALA A 52 -20.57 -13.67 -3.60
N ASP A 53 -21.34 -14.46 -2.88
CA ASP A 53 -22.46 -15.19 -3.45
C ASP A 53 -23.55 -14.19 -3.82
N ASP A 54 -24.18 -14.36 -4.99
CA ASP A 54 -25.04 -13.41 -5.73
C ASP A 54 -26.17 -12.70 -4.96
N ALA A 55 -26.42 -13.00 -3.71
CA ALA A 55 -27.59 -12.53 -2.99
C ALA A 55 -27.32 -11.65 -1.73
N ALA A 56 -26.12 -11.59 -1.19
CA ALA A 56 -25.91 -11.07 0.18
C ALA A 56 -25.05 -9.79 0.30
N THR A 57 -24.34 -9.35 -0.72
CA THR A 57 -23.30 -8.30 -0.60
C THR A 57 -23.54 -7.10 -1.52
N ALA A 58 -24.72 -6.47 -1.42
CA ALA A 58 -24.97 -5.07 -1.87
C ALA A 58 -23.92 -4.46 -2.85
N GLY A 59 -23.66 -5.12 -4.01
CA GLY A 59 -22.84 -4.53 -5.08
C GLY A 59 -21.31 -4.59 -4.89
N VAL A 60 -20.78 -5.33 -3.91
CA VAL A 60 -19.33 -5.53 -3.72
C VAL A 60 -18.97 -6.98 -4.00
N PRO A 61 -18.48 -7.30 -5.22
CA PRO A 61 -18.29 -8.67 -5.67
C PRO A 61 -17.07 -9.37 -5.08
N VAL A 62 -16.09 -8.62 -4.57
CA VAL A 62 -14.83 -9.16 -4.05
C VAL A 62 -14.44 -8.51 -2.73
N SER A 63 -14.00 -9.35 -1.80
CA SER A 63 -13.42 -8.91 -0.53
C SER A 63 -11.99 -9.43 -0.42
N LEU A 64 -11.09 -8.57 0.06
CA LEU A 64 -9.67 -8.83 0.27
C LEU A 64 -9.34 -8.61 1.74
N ARG A 65 -8.65 -9.56 2.36
CA ARG A 65 -8.04 -9.38 3.67
C ARG A 65 -6.54 -9.61 3.55
N MET A 66 -5.76 -8.62 3.90
CA MET A 66 -4.31 -8.76 4.00
C MET A 66 -3.93 -9.63 5.22
N ALA A 67 -2.81 -10.33 5.15
CA ALA A 67 -2.38 -11.27 6.19
C ALA A 67 -2.26 -10.61 7.58
N GLY A 68 -1.79 -9.37 7.65
CA GLY A 68 -1.71 -8.57 8.88
C GLY A 68 -2.99 -7.77 9.20
N GLY A 69 -3.99 -7.78 8.31
CA GLY A 69 -5.22 -7.01 8.46
C GLY A 69 -5.12 -5.54 8.03
N GLU A 70 -3.95 -5.11 7.55
CA GLU A 70 -3.64 -3.77 7.05
C GLU A 70 -4.42 -3.42 5.77
N PHE A 71 -4.37 -2.14 5.40
CA PHE A 71 -4.78 -1.67 4.09
C PHE A 71 -3.62 -1.77 3.09
N CYS A 72 -3.91 -2.30 1.89
CA CYS A 72 -2.96 -2.34 0.78
C CYS A 72 -3.61 -1.98 -0.55
N GLY A 73 -3.20 -0.83 -1.13
CA GLY A 73 -3.71 -0.37 -2.43
C GLY A 73 -3.26 -1.25 -3.61
N ASN A 74 -2.02 -1.74 -3.59
CA ASN A 74 -1.49 -2.66 -4.60
C ASN A 74 -2.30 -3.97 -4.63
N ALA A 75 -2.50 -4.60 -3.49
CA ALA A 75 -3.29 -5.82 -3.38
C ALA A 75 -4.78 -5.58 -3.74
N THR A 76 -5.32 -4.40 -3.47
CA THR A 76 -6.68 -4.01 -3.86
C THR A 76 -6.83 -3.99 -5.39
N MET A 77 -5.86 -3.40 -6.11
CA MET A 77 -5.85 -3.43 -7.58
C MET A 77 -5.72 -4.87 -8.10
N CYS A 78 -4.88 -5.70 -7.48
CA CYS A 78 -4.72 -7.12 -7.83
C CYS A 78 -6.01 -7.91 -7.63
N ALA A 79 -6.73 -7.69 -6.51
CA ALA A 79 -7.99 -8.38 -6.24
C ALA A 79 -9.09 -8.04 -7.26
N ALA A 80 -9.16 -6.76 -7.66
CA ALA A 80 -10.04 -6.32 -8.75
C ALA A 80 -9.66 -6.99 -10.08
N ALA A 81 -8.38 -7.05 -10.42
CA ALA A 81 -7.89 -7.69 -11.65
C ALA A 81 -8.16 -9.20 -11.64
N LEU A 82 -7.96 -9.89 -10.51
CA LEU A 82 -8.29 -11.32 -10.38
C LEU A 82 -9.78 -11.56 -10.60
N PHE A 83 -10.64 -10.72 -10.01
CA PHE A 83 -12.08 -10.79 -10.25
C PHE A 83 -12.42 -10.57 -11.73
N ALA A 84 -11.82 -9.56 -12.38
CA ALA A 84 -12.03 -9.30 -13.80
C ALA A 84 -11.65 -10.49 -14.68
N ILE A 85 -10.47 -11.11 -14.42
CA ILE A 85 -10.02 -12.31 -15.13
C ILE A 85 -11.02 -13.46 -14.97
N ARG A 86 -11.47 -13.73 -13.76
CA ARG A 86 -12.44 -14.81 -13.47
C ARG A 86 -13.79 -14.59 -14.13
N SER A 87 -14.23 -13.32 -14.19
CA SER A 87 -15.53 -12.95 -14.75
C SER A 87 -15.49 -12.68 -16.26
N GLY A 88 -14.33 -12.79 -16.89
CA GLY A 88 -14.15 -12.48 -18.31
C GLY A 88 -14.31 -11.00 -18.66
N LEU A 89 -14.15 -10.09 -17.67
CA LEU A 89 -14.23 -8.65 -17.88
C LEU A 89 -12.93 -8.12 -18.47
N GLN A 90 -13.03 -7.26 -19.47
CA GLN A 90 -11.88 -6.58 -20.08
C GLN A 90 -11.59 -5.21 -19.44
N GLY A 91 -12.47 -4.75 -18.55
CA GLY A 91 -12.33 -3.48 -17.85
C GLY A 91 -13.62 -3.07 -17.16
N GLY A 92 -13.59 -1.85 -16.58
CA GLY A 92 -14.71 -1.27 -15.86
C GLY A 92 -14.42 -1.10 -14.36
N ALA A 93 -15.40 -0.58 -13.64
CA ALA A 93 -15.30 -0.34 -12.21
C ALA A 93 -15.59 -1.65 -11.44
N VAL A 94 -14.67 -2.01 -10.54
CA VAL A 94 -14.80 -3.16 -9.64
C VAL A 94 -14.71 -2.64 -8.20
N PRO A 95 -15.80 -2.65 -7.44
CA PRO A 95 -15.72 -2.33 -6.02
C PRO A 95 -15.10 -3.49 -5.24
N VAL A 96 -14.12 -3.16 -4.39
CA VAL A 96 -13.38 -4.11 -3.56
C VAL A 96 -13.53 -3.72 -2.10
N ARG A 97 -13.97 -4.63 -1.25
CA ARG A 97 -13.87 -4.48 0.21
C ARG A 97 -12.51 -4.96 0.66
N VAL A 98 -11.71 -4.10 1.29
CA VAL A 98 -10.37 -4.46 1.75
C VAL A 98 -10.23 -4.24 3.25
N SER A 99 -9.43 -5.10 3.92
CA SER A 99 -9.04 -4.88 5.31
C SER A 99 -8.35 -3.53 5.49
N GLY A 100 -8.46 -2.93 6.66
CA GLY A 100 -7.90 -1.62 6.94
C GLY A 100 -8.65 -0.43 6.31
N ALA A 101 -9.71 -0.66 5.52
CA ALA A 101 -10.57 0.40 5.01
C ALA A 101 -12.03 0.17 5.44
N THR A 102 -12.72 1.24 5.84
CA THR A 102 -14.10 1.16 6.34
C THR A 102 -15.15 1.04 5.23
N ALA A 103 -14.84 1.60 4.06
CA ALA A 103 -15.71 1.56 2.88
C ALA A 103 -15.08 0.75 1.74
N PRO A 104 -15.89 0.12 0.87
CA PRO A 104 -15.37 -0.47 -0.37
C PRO A 104 -14.69 0.58 -1.24
N LEU A 105 -13.59 0.18 -1.87
CA LEU A 105 -12.85 1.04 -2.79
C LEU A 105 -13.21 0.70 -4.23
N GLU A 106 -13.41 1.72 -5.05
CA GLU A 106 -13.62 1.55 -6.48
C GLU A 106 -12.28 1.45 -7.20
N VAL A 107 -12.09 0.34 -7.91
CA VAL A 107 -10.95 0.13 -8.82
C VAL A 107 -11.44 0.17 -10.25
N LEU A 108 -10.97 1.13 -11.02
CA LEU A 108 -11.20 1.21 -12.45
C LEU A 108 -10.09 0.43 -13.17
N LEU A 109 -10.48 -0.57 -13.97
CA LEU A 109 -9.58 -1.43 -14.73
C LEU A 109 -9.74 -1.21 -16.23
N GLU A 110 -8.64 -1.32 -16.96
CA GLU A 110 -8.61 -1.41 -18.41
C GLU A 110 -7.58 -2.48 -18.82
N GLN A 111 -8.03 -3.52 -19.49
CA GLN A 111 -7.16 -4.59 -19.95
C GLN A 111 -6.27 -4.12 -21.10
N GLN A 112 -4.96 -4.23 -20.91
CA GLN A 112 -3.95 -3.88 -21.92
C GLN A 112 -3.53 -5.12 -22.75
N ALA A 113 -3.47 -6.28 -22.09
CA ALA A 113 -3.19 -7.57 -22.66
C ALA A 113 -3.79 -8.68 -21.78
N ALA A 114 -3.72 -9.94 -22.19
CA ALA A 114 -4.16 -11.05 -21.37
C ALA A 114 -3.43 -11.07 -20.03
N GLY A 115 -4.17 -10.96 -18.92
CA GLY A 115 -3.63 -10.89 -17.55
C GLY A 115 -2.92 -9.59 -17.19
N THR A 116 -2.97 -8.55 -18.04
CA THR A 116 -2.34 -7.25 -17.79
C THR A 116 -3.38 -6.15 -17.84
N PHE A 117 -3.42 -5.32 -16.77
CA PHE A 117 -4.36 -4.21 -16.64
C PHE A 117 -3.63 -2.92 -16.27
N SER A 118 -4.09 -1.79 -16.79
CA SER A 118 -3.95 -0.52 -16.12
C SER A 118 -5.04 -0.44 -15.04
N ALA A 119 -4.70 0.07 -13.87
CA ALA A 119 -5.60 0.16 -12.74
C ALA A 119 -5.55 1.55 -12.13
N ALA A 120 -6.72 2.08 -11.76
CA ALA A 120 -6.85 3.30 -11.00
C ALA A 120 -7.74 3.02 -9.79
N VAL A 121 -7.25 3.30 -8.59
CA VAL A 121 -8.00 3.10 -7.35
C VAL A 121 -8.25 4.43 -6.64
N THR A 122 -9.51 4.68 -6.28
CA THR A 122 -9.83 5.79 -5.38
C THR A 122 -9.41 5.40 -3.97
N MET A 123 -8.41 6.07 -3.44
CA MET A 123 -7.82 5.78 -2.13
C MET A 123 -8.70 6.28 -0.99
N PRO A 124 -8.64 5.65 0.20
CA PRO A 124 -9.23 6.23 1.40
C PRO A 124 -8.70 7.65 1.62
N PRO A 125 -9.52 8.61 2.07
CA PRO A 125 -9.05 9.96 2.37
C PRO A 125 -8.08 9.93 3.56
N ALA A 126 -7.20 10.94 3.63
CA ALA A 126 -6.43 11.15 4.85
C ALA A 126 -7.36 11.45 6.02
N LEU A 127 -7.14 10.79 7.15
CA LEU A 127 -7.78 11.12 8.43
C LEU A 127 -7.20 12.40 9.02
N GLY A 128 -5.96 12.72 8.68
CA GLY A 128 -5.24 13.93 9.06
C GLY A 128 -3.87 13.98 8.42
N ILE A 129 -3.37 15.21 8.22
CA ILE A 129 -1.98 15.49 7.87
C ILE A 129 -1.46 16.39 8.97
N GLU A 130 -0.53 15.92 9.75
CA GLU A 130 -0.02 16.56 10.97
C GLU A 130 1.50 16.53 10.99
N GLU A 131 2.08 17.39 11.82
CA GLU A 131 3.50 17.30 12.13
C GLU A 131 3.70 16.35 13.30
N LEU A 132 4.48 15.31 13.08
CA LEU A 132 4.86 14.37 14.11
C LEU A 132 5.92 15.02 15.01
N LYS A 133 5.57 15.23 16.27
CA LYS A 133 6.50 15.71 17.29
C LYS A 133 7.04 14.52 18.08
N LEU A 134 8.27 14.13 17.78
CA LEU A 134 8.97 13.11 18.55
C LEU A 134 9.64 13.77 19.76
N ALA A 135 9.41 13.23 20.97
CA ALA A 135 9.98 13.74 22.20
C ALA A 135 11.49 13.45 22.29
N ASP A 136 12.18 14.20 23.18
CA ASP A 136 13.59 13.99 23.51
C ASP A 136 13.92 12.51 23.76
N GLY A 137 15.02 12.03 23.18
CA GLY A 137 15.52 10.67 23.37
C GLY A 137 14.98 9.63 22.38
N MET A 138 14.04 9.99 21.50
CA MET A 138 13.55 9.11 20.43
C MET A 138 14.43 9.13 19.18
N LEU A 139 15.43 10.04 19.18
CA LEU A 139 16.42 10.17 18.12
C LEU A 139 17.82 10.42 18.70
N PRO A 140 18.86 9.81 18.15
CA PRO A 140 20.22 10.19 18.49
C PRO A 140 20.51 11.62 18.06
N GLY A 141 20.69 12.55 19.01
CA GLY A 141 21.23 13.89 18.76
C GLY A 141 20.26 14.99 18.35
N SER A 142 18.93 14.83 18.51
CA SER A 142 17.93 15.87 18.24
C SER A 142 17.00 16.10 19.42
N ASP A 143 16.73 17.40 19.75
CA ASP A 143 15.86 17.79 20.85
C ASP A 143 14.36 17.80 20.48
N SER A 144 14.03 17.85 19.20
CA SER A 144 12.66 17.69 18.66
C SER A 144 12.71 17.40 17.17
N LEU A 145 11.72 16.67 16.68
CA LEU A 145 11.59 16.36 15.28
C LEU A 145 10.17 16.69 14.84
N ASP A 146 10.07 17.53 13.82
CA ASP A 146 8.83 17.83 13.13
C ASP A 146 8.89 17.13 11.74
N LEU A 147 8.23 15.99 11.60
CA LEU A 147 8.07 15.29 10.31
C LEU A 147 6.59 15.22 9.94
N PRO A 148 6.24 15.51 8.69
CA PRO A 148 4.86 15.32 8.26
C PRO A 148 4.47 13.84 8.33
N ILE A 149 3.32 13.58 8.95
CA ILE A 149 2.67 12.27 8.94
C ILE A 149 1.29 12.38 8.32
N VAL A 150 1.01 11.52 7.35
CA VAL A 150 -0.30 11.34 6.75
C VAL A 150 -0.96 10.14 7.40
N ARG A 151 -2.01 10.38 8.17
CA ARG A 151 -2.79 9.32 8.79
C ARG A 151 -3.88 8.86 7.84
N MET A 152 -3.93 7.57 7.63
CA MET A 152 -4.93 6.90 6.81
C MET A 152 -5.56 5.74 7.59
N GLU A 153 -6.66 5.22 7.12
CA GLU A 153 -7.24 3.99 7.67
C GLU A 153 -6.27 2.82 7.47
N GLY A 154 -6.02 2.05 8.52
CA GLY A 154 -5.19 0.84 8.50
C GLY A 154 -3.68 1.06 8.36
N ILE A 155 -3.21 2.24 7.97
CA ILE A 155 -1.78 2.56 7.84
C ILE A 155 -1.53 4.06 7.87
N SER A 156 -0.41 4.48 8.45
CA SER A 156 0.06 5.87 8.42
C SER A 156 1.43 5.96 7.76
N HIS A 157 1.72 7.11 7.14
CA HIS A 157 2.99 7.31 6.45
C HIS A 157 3.67 8.61 6.89
N ILE A 158 4.92 8.51 7.31
CA ILE A 158 5.80 9.64 7.58
C ILE A 158 6.48 10.02 6.27
N ILE A 159 6.39 11.30 5.88
CA ILE A 159 7.03 11.81 4.67
C ILE A 159 8.37 12.42 5.05
N ILE A 160 9.45 11.94 4.45
CA ILE A 160 10.82 12.37 4.73
C ILE A 160 11.37 13.01 3.47
N GLU A 161 11.41 14.35 3.44
CA GLU A 161 12.00 15.13 2.34
C GLU A 161 13.51 15.38 2.59
N PRO A 162 14.30 15.75 1.56
CA PRO A 162 15.76 15.93 1.66
C PRO A 162 16.20 16.95 2.71
N ASP A 163 15.40 17.99 2.95
CA ASP A 163 15.69 19.06 3.92
C ASP A 163 15.31 18.72 5.37
N SER A 164 14.66 17.58 5.61
CA SER A 164 14.20 17.16 6.94
C SER A 164 15.33 16.81 7.92
N GLY A 165 16.56 16.64 7.44
CA GLY A 165 17.69 16.12 8.24
C GLY A 165 17.68 14.59 8.43
N PHE A 166 16.60 13.89 8.01
CA PHE A 166 16.43 12.44 8.18
C PHE A 166 16.44 11.66 6.86
N PHE A 167 16.59 12.37 5.74
CA PHE A 167 16.61 11.72 4.42
C PHE A 167 17.75 10.71 4.27
N GLY A 168 18.85 10.91 4.98
CA GLY A 168 19.99 9.98 5.02
C GLY A 168 19.70 8.63 5.68
N LEU A 169 18.58 8.48 6.42
CA LEU A 169 18.18 7.18 6.99
C LEU A 169 17.96 6.12 5.91
N LYS A 170 17.57 6.50 4.69
CA LYS A 170 17.46 5.56 3.57
C LYS A 170 18.76 4.83 3.24
N ASP A 171 19.90 5.38 3.63
CA ASP A 171 21.23 4.82 3.40
C ASP A 171 21.76 4.04 4.62
N ASP A 172 20.99 4.00 5.73
CA ASP A 172 21.24 3.20 6.93
C ASP A 172 19.99 2.34 7.28
N PRO A 173 19.79 1.22 6.57
CA PRO A 173 18.60 0.38 6.75
C PRO A 173 18.40 -0.09 8.19
N VAL A 174 19.46 -0.43 8.91
CA VAL A 174 19.39 -0.94 10.29
C VAL A 174 18.82 0.12 11.23
N LEU A 175 19.28 1.35 11.10
CA LEU A 175 18.79 2.47 11.91
C LEU A 175 17.36 2.83 11.51
N ALA A 176 17.05 2.92 10.21
CA ALA A 176 15.71 3.24 9.72
C ALA A 176 14.67 2.23 10.20
N GLU A 177 14.92 0.95 10.08
CA GLU A 177 14.04 -0.13 10.54
C GLU A 177 13.84 -0.11 12.06
N THR A 178 14.92 0.14 12.82
CA THR A 178 14.86 0.26 14.28
C THR A 178 13.97 1.44 14.69
N LEU A 179 14.16 2.60 14.05
CA LEU A 179 13.36 3.80 14.32
C LEU A 179 11.89 3.60 13.91
N LEU A 180 11.64 3.03 12.73
CA LEU A 180 10.28 2.80 12.26
C LEU A 180 9.49 1.88 13.22
N ARG A 181 10.11 0.80 13.68
CA ARG A 181 9.51 -0.11 14.67
C ARG A 181 9.22 0.61 15.99
N SER A 182 10.17 1.39 16.49
CA SER A 182 10.01 2.18 17.71
C SER A 182 8.89 3.22 17.59
N TRP A 183 8.88 3.99 16.50
CA TRP A 183 7.88 5.04 16.26
C TRP A 183 6.49 4.46 16.05
N CYS A 184 6.36 3.32 15.39
CA CYS A 184 5.09 2.62 15.24
C CYS A 184 4.47 2.32 16.63
N GLY A 185 5.27 1.81 17.56
CA GLY A 185 4.83 1.53 18.93
C GLY A 185 4.44 2.77 19.71
N VAL A 186 5.25 3.85 19.63
CA VAL A 186 4.98 5.13 20.34
C VAL A 186 3.73 5.82 19.81
N LEU A 187 3.54 5.80 18.48
CA LEU A 187 2.37 6.40 17.83
C LEU A 187 1.09 5.57 17.99
N GLY A 188 1.21 4.33 18.48
CA GLY A 188 0.10 3.38 18.52
C GLY A 188 -0.49 3.13 17.13
N ALA A 189 0.32 3.21 16.08
CA ALA A 189 -0.13 2.99 14.72
C ALA A 189 -0.31 1.49 14.46
N GLU A 190 -1.38 1.11 13.75
CA GLU A 190 -1.59 -0.28 13.33
C GLU A 190 -0.50 -0.73 12.37
N CYS A 191 -0.16 0.13 11.40
CA CYS A 191 0.96 -0.01 10.47
C CYS A 191 1.59 1.36 10.23
N LEU A 192 2.88 1.39 9.95
CA LEU A 192 3.60 2.64 9.73
C LEU A 192 4.60 2.50 8.58
N GLY A 193 4.64 3.53 7.71
CA GLY A 193 5.66 3.64 6.66
C GLY A 193 6.49 4.90 6.79
N MET A 194 7.73 4.85 6.32
CA MET A 194 8.59 5.99 6.00
C MET A 194 8.70 6.12 4.49
N MET A 195 8.30 7.26 3.95
CA MET A 195 8.38 7.57 2.53
C MET A 195 9.51 8.57 2.30
N PHE A 196 10.66 8.09 1.85
CA PHE A 196 11.80 8.96 1.51
C PHE A 196 11.53 9.58 0.15
N LEU A 197 10.97 10.79 0.17
CA LEU A 197 10.45 11.50 -1.00
C LEU A 197 11.49 12.48 -1.54
N GLY A 198 12.09 12.17 -2.68
CA GLY A 198 13.05 13.04 -3.35
C GLY A 198 12.41 14.27 -4.02
N GLU A 199 13.24 15.14 -4.56
CA GLU A 199 12.81 16.34 -5.27
C GLU A 199 12.38 16.04 -6.71
N GLY A 200 11.50 16.87 -7.25
CA GLY A 200 11.01 16.81 -8.63
C GLY A 200 9.67 17.53 -8.80
N ALA A 201 9.35 18.00 -9.96
CA ALA A 201 8.08 18.71 -10.22
C ALA A 201 6.93 17.74 -10.53
N GLY A 202 7.06 16.90 -11.56
CA GLY A 202 6.01 15.94 -11.97
C GLY A 202 6.44 14.49 -11.83
N LEU A 203 7.73 14.23 -11.64
CA LEU A 203 8.32 12.92 -11.36
C LEU A 203 9.22 13.07 -10.14
N ARG A 204 8.97 12.29 -9.09
CA ARG A 204 9.72 12.30 -7.83
C ARG A 204 10.23 10.92 -7.49
N PRO A 205 11.53 10.74 -7.22
CA PRO A 205 12.03 9.49 -6.63
C PRO A 205 11.37 9.27 -5.27
N MET A 206 11.00 8.03 -4.98
CA MET A 206 10.50 7.65 -3.66
C MET A 206 11.04 6.29 -3.26
N THR A 207 11.50 6.15 -2.02
CA THR A 207 11.94 4.87 -1.44
C THR A 207 11.05 4.58 -0.23
N PRO A 208 10.17 3.58 -0.31
CA PRO A 208 9.27 3.23 0.78
C PRO A 208 9.92 2.22 1.75
N LEU A 209 9.77 2.45 3.05
CA LEU A 209 10.00 1.45 4.09
C LEU A 209 8.70 1.29 4.90
N VAL A 210 8.19 0.07 5.01
CA VAL A 210 6.91 -0.22 5.65
C VAL A 210 7.05 -1.30 6.72
N TYR A 211 6.42 -1.08 7.88
CA TYR A 211 6.31 -2.02 8.98
C TYR A 211 4.84 -2.36 9.25
N VAL A 212 4.55 -3.67 9.23
CA VAL A 212 3.22 -4.25 9.50
C VAL A 212 3.32 -5.16 10.73
N PRO A 213 3.06 -4.65 11.94
CA PRO A 213 3.15 -5.43 13.18
C PRO A 213 2.27 -6.69 13.16
N GLY A 214 1.08 -6.62 12.58
CA GLY A 214 0.12 -7.73 12.51
C GLY A 214 0.60 -8.94 11.71
N ALA A 215 1.54 -8.75 10.79
CA ALA A 215 2.22 -9.81 10.02
C ALA A 215 3.68 -10.00 10.44
N ASP A 216 4.19 -9.15 11.36
CA ASP A 216 5.60 -9.04 11.75
C ASP A 216 6.54 -8.89 10.54
N THR A 217 6.14 -8.07 9.57
CA THR A 217 6.93 -7.81 8.37
C THR A 217 7.49 -6.40 8.34
N MET A 218 8.73 -6.26 7.85
CA MET A 218 9.43 -5.02 7.62
C MET A 218 10.04 -5.07 6.23
N PHE A 219 9.55 -4.21 5.31
CA PHE A 219 10.01 -4.22 3.92
C PHE A 219 10.43 -2.85 3.44
N TRP A 220 11.60 -2.80 2.79
CA TRP A 220 11.92 -1.81 1.80
C TRP A 220 11.18 -2.18 0.53
N GLU A 221 9.98 -1.62 0.34
CA GLU A 221 9.10 -2.02 -0.74
C GLU A 221 9.61 -1.57 -2.09
N ASN A 222 9.39 -2.40 -3.10
CA ASN A 222 9.67 -2.07 -4.49
C ASN A 222 8.70 -1.03 -5.06
N SER A 223 7.48 -1.01 -4.57
CA SER A 223 6.52 0.09 -4.74
C SER A 223 5.45 0.08 -3.64
N CYS A 224 4.99 1.27 -3.24
CA CYS A 224 4.04 1.44 -2.15
C CYS A 224 2.84 2.29 -2.57
N ALA A 225 1.70 1.66 -2.84
CA ALA A 225 0.50 2.35 -3.28
C ALA A 225 -0.06 3.32 -2.22
N SER A 226 -0.13 2.89 -0.94
CA SER A 226 -0.59 3.75 0.16
C SER A 226 0.39 4.88 0.44
N GLY A 227 1.71 4.61 0.35
CA GLY A 227 2.76 5.61 0.50
C GLY A 227 2.73 6.66 -0.62
N SER A 228 2.57 6.23 -1.88
CA SER A 228 2.40 7.14 -3.02
C SER A 228 1.16 8.01 -2.89
N ALA A 229 0.04 7.44 -2.44
CA ALA A 229 -1.17 8.20 -2.17
C ALA A 229 -0.96 9.21 -1.04
N ALA A 230 -0.35 8.81 0.07
CA ALA A 230 -0.02 9.68 1.19
C ALA A 230 0.91 10.83 0.78
N ALA A 231 1.95 10.53 -0.01
CA ALA A 231 2.84 11.56 -0.56
C ALA A 231 2.10 12.54 -1.47
N GLY A 232 1.17 12.05 -2.32
CA GLY A 232 0.31 12.89 -3.15
C GLY A 232 -0.59 13.81 -2.31
N MET A 233 -1.25 13.26 -1.27
CA MET A 233 -2.08 14.03 -0.33
C MET A 233 -1.26 15.11 0.39
N TYR A 234 -0.08 14.76 0.89
CA TYR A 234 0.85 15.70 1.53
C TYR A 234 1.24 16.84 0.58
N LEU A 235 1.66 16.51 -0.63
CA LEU A 235 2.07 17.51 -1.63
C LEU A 235 0.91 18.44 -2.01
N ALA A 236 -0.30 17.91 -2.16
CA ALA A 236 -1.50 18.69 -2.44
C ALA A 236 -1.82 19.65 -1.29
N ALA A 237 -1.76 19.17 -0.05
CA ALA A 237 -1.96 20.00 1.14
C ALA A 237 -0.89 21.09 1.27
N LYS A 238 0.39 20.75 1.03
CA LYS A 238 1.52 21.68 1.05
C LYS A 238 1.40 22.77 -0.04
N ALA A 239 0.91 22.39 -1.23
CA ALA A 239 0.68 23.31 -2.35
C ALA A 239 -0.61 24.14 -2.21
N GLY A 240 -1.59 23.69 -1.40
CA GLY A 240 -2.93 24.27 -1.32
C GLY A 240 -3.74 24.15 -2.61
N SER A 241 -3.38 23.23 -3.50
CA SER A 241 -4.00 23.03 -4.82
C SER A 241 -3.85 21.58 -5.29
N PRO A 242 -4.69 21.13 -6.25
CA PRO A 242 -4.55 19.80 -6.83
C PRO A 242 -3.15 19.54 -7.39
N VAL A 243 -2.67 18.30 -7.20
CA VAL A 243 -1.40 17.82 -7.75
C VAL A 243 -1.61 16.56 -8.57
N ASP A 244 -0.76 16.40 -9.57
CA ASP A 244 -0.63 15.22 -10.42
C ASP A 244 0.85 14.85 -10.45
N VAL A 245 1.24 13.81 -9.70
CA VAL A 245 2.63 13.46 -9.46
C VAL A 245 2.85 11.98 -9.70
N THR A 246 3.91 11.68 -10.43
CA THR A 246 4.41 10.30 -10.60
C THR A 246 5.56 10.06 -9.63
N PHE A 247 5.48 8.98 -8.87
CA PHE A 247 6.56 8.52 -7.99
C PHE A 247 7.36 7.45 -8.72
N ASP A 248 8.68 7.67 -8.80
CA ASP A 248 9.66 6.72 -9.37
C ASP A 248 10.21 5.90 -8.21
N GLU A 249 9.68 4.71 -8.04
CA GLU A 249 9.99 3.80 -6.95
C GLU A 249 10.93 2.68 -7.43
N PRO A 250 11.56 1.89 -6.54
CA PRO A 250 12.62 0.95 -6.93
C PRO A 250 12.31 0.02 -8.10
N ALA A 251 11.06 -0.45 -8.25
CA ALA A 251 10.71 -1.36 -9.33
C ALA A 251 9.56 -0.88 -10.23
N GLY A 252 9.10 0.36 -10.09
CA GLY A 252 8.04 0.87 -10.95
C GLY A 252 7.59 2.28 -10.65
N ARG A 253 6.54 2.70 -11.35
CA ARG A 253 5.99 4.04 -11.21
C ARG A 253 4.53 3.99 -10.82
N LEU A 254 4.19 4.71 -9.77
CA LEU A 254 2.82 4.98 -9.36
C LEU A 254 2.54 6.47 -9.56
N ARG A 255 1.34 6.80 -10.03
CA ARG A 255 0.91 8.18 -10.24
C ARG A 255 -0.26 8.49 -9.32
N ALA A 256 -0.17 9.58 -8.56
CA ALA A 256 -1.24 10.06 -7.71
C ALA A 256 -1.80 11.39 -8.21
N GLU A 257 -3.12 11.44 -8.39
CA GLU A 257 -3.89 12.66 -8.56
C GLU A 257 -4.58 12.96 -7.23
N SER A 258 -4.18 14.04 -6.56
CA SER A 258 -4.71 14.40 -5.23
C SER A 258 -5.26 15.83 -5.24
N ASP A 259 -6.46 16.00 -4.69
CA ASP A 259 -7.13 17.29 -4.58
C ASP A 259 -7.43 17.61 -3.10
N PRO A 260 -6.77 18.61 -2.50
CA PRO A 260 -6.93 18.96 -1.10
C PRO A 260 -8.29 19.58 -0.78
N ALA A 261 -8.99 20.12 -1.77
CA ALA A 261 -10.31 20.72 -1.57
C ALA A 261 -11.41 19.68 -1.41
N THR A 262 -11.28 18.52 -2.08
CA THR A 262 -12.23 17.42 -2.01
C THR A 262 -11.74 16.27 -1.10
N GLY A 263 -10.46 16.24 -0.76
CA GLY A 263 -9.80 15.13 -0.07
C GLY A 263 -9.68 13.88 -0.94
N LYS A 264 -10.02 13.94 -2.22
CA LYS A 264 -9.97 12.80 -3.13
C LYS A 264 -8.54 12.58 -3.63
N THR A 265 -8.11 11.33 -3.57
CA THR A 265 -6.87 10.86 -4.22
C THR A 265 -7.17 9.64 -5.07
N VAL A 266 -6.73 9.66 -6.33
CA VAL A 266 -6.77 8.52 -7.24
C VAL A 266 -5.33 8.09 -7.51
N LEU A 267 -5.05 6.83 -7.27
CA LEU A 267 -3.77 6.23 -7.54
C LEU A 267 -3.84 5.37 -8.79
N HIS A 268 -2.89 5.55 -9.69
CA HIS A 268 -2.76 4.81 -10.94
C HIS A 268 -1.53 3.91 -10.91
N GLY A 269 -1.69 2.69 -11.38
CA GLY A 269 -0.63 1.70 -11.51
C GLY A 269 -0.94 0.66 -12.57
N SER A 270 -0.08 -0.33 -12.70
CA SER A 270 -0.28 -1.51 -13.54
C SER A 270 -0.45 -2.75 -12.70
N VAL A 271 -1.17 -3.74 -13.20
CA VAL A 271 -1.31 -5.05 -12.56
C VAL A 271 -1.07 -6.13 -13.62
N ILE A 272 -0.13 -7.01 -13.35
CA ILE A 272 0.24 -8.10 -14.23
C ILE A 272 0.08 -9.43 -13.50
N LEU A 273 -0.75 -10.33 -14.01
CA LEU A 273 -0.79 -11.71 -13.52
C LEU A 273 0.48 -12.44 -13.97
N ARG A 274 1.27 -12.92 -13.02
CA ARG A 274 2.41 -13.78 -13.30
C ARG A 274 1.93 -15.20 -13.60
N LEU A 275 2.35 -15.74 -14.72
CA LEU A 275 2.13 -17.15 -15.04
C LEU A 275 3.16 -17.98 -14.27
N ASN A 276 2.67 -18.93 -13.45
CA ASN A 276 3.51 -19.92 -12.76
C ASN A 276 4.07 -20.96 -13.75
#